data_69104df80450b8fa2f4a9de912494104
#
_entry.id   69104df80450b8fa2f4a9de912494104
#
_cell.length_a   1.000
_cell.length_b   1.000
_cell.length_c   1.000
_cell.angle_alpha   90.00
_cell.angle_beta   90.00
_cell.angle_gamma   90.00
#
_symmetry.space_group_name_H-M   'P 1'
#
loop_
_entity.id
_entity.type
_entity.pdbx_description
1 polymer ?
#
loop_
_entity_poly.entity_id
_entity_poly.type
_entity_poly.pdbx_seq_one_letter_code
_entity_poly.pdbx_strand_id
1 'polypeptide(L)'
;MRSNLLATLKKWNFYRELISLRLRSIVILLIMSLFATFSEALGLGIFYPIVEFIKADGDINTLVLDSDIWLTIVDLYSYIGFTVTLASLLFLAFSLFLSRQLFLYVRAIYQIKLSSFLNRKLRNYMFDSYLLADSDYQDSLPIGDFAEVISRETNNSTSGILTLFSLIADLVTLAVFLLILVLISWYMTIIACVVLIITSFAPKIWIQKSVQAGRNLVNSHIKLSSFLIDRLKSPRLVRLSGVELAESNEFSSITEKLR
;
A
#
# COMPACT_ATOMS: atom_id res chain seq x y z
N MET A 1 4.72 15.73 -40.21
CA MET A 1 3.42 15.06 -40.13
C MET A 1 3.49 13.58 -39.69
N ARG A 2 4.41 12.77 -40.22
CA ARG A 2 4.61 11.35 -39.79
C ARG A 2 5.12 11.19 -38.34
N SER A 3 5.97 12.08 -37.85
CA SER A 3 6.53 12.02 -36.48
C SER A 3 5.45 12.23 -35.40
N ASN A 4 4.50 13.16 -35.63
CA ASN A 4 3.40 13.41 -34.70
C ASN A 4 2.39 12.24 -34.62
N LEU A 5 2.15 11.55 -35.74
CA LEU A 5 1.28 10.36 -35.78
C LEU A 5 1.90 9.18 -35.01
N LEU A 6 3.20 8.94 -35.16
CA LEU A 6 3.92 7.89 -34.43
C LEU A 6 3.98 8.18 -32.94
N ALA A 7 4.20 9.44 -32.55
CA ALA A 7 4.18 9.87 -31.15
C ALA A 7 2.79 9.68 -30.51
N THR A 8 1.72 10.00 -31.26
CA THR A 8 0.34 9.82 -30.78
C THR A 8 -0.05 8.36 -30.65
N LEU A 9 0.36 7.51 -31.59
CA LEU A 9 0.12 6.06 -31.55
C LEU A 9 0.92 5.39 -30.41
N LYS A 10 2.18 5.80 -30.20
CA LYS A 10 3.02 5.31 -29.10
C LYS A 10 2.40 5.71 -27.75
N LYS A 11 1.86 6.92 -27.64
CA LYS A 11 1.16 7.44 -26.47
C LYS A 11 -0.13 6.65 -26.19
N TRP A 12 -0.94 6.37 -27.21
CA TRP A 12 -2.17 5.59 -27.09
C TRP A 12 -1.91 4.13 -26.70
N ASN A 13 -0.92 3.48 -27.31
CA ASN A 13 -0.53 2.12 -26.95
C ASN A 13 0.03 2.02 -25.53
N PHE A 14 0.80 3.01 -25.09
CA PHE A 14 1.28 3.11 -23.72
C PHE A 14 0.13 3.20 -22.71
N TYR A 15 -0.84 4.09 -22.94
CA TYR A 15 -1.99 4.21 -22.06
C TYR A 15 -2.86 2.95 -22.04
N ARG A 16 -3.11 2.34 -23.20
CA ARG A 16 -3.90 1.11 -23.30
C ARG A 16 -3.23 -0.05 -22.57
N GLU A 17 -1.94 -0.20 -22.72
CA GLU A 17 -1.17 -1.23 -22.03
C GLU A 17 -1.09 -0.97 -20.51
N LEU A 18 -0.95 0.27 -20.10
CA LEU A 18 -0.97 0.67 -18.71
C LEU A 18 -2.33 0.40 -18.04
N ILE A 19 -3.43 0.67 -18.75
CA ILE A 19 -4.79 0.41 -18.28
C ILE A 19 -5.07 -1.09 -18.17
N SER A 20 -4.68 -1.89 -19.17
CA SER A 20 -4.90 -3.34 -19.15
C SER A 20 -4.12 -4.05 -18.05
N LEU A 21 -2.88 -3.61 -17.79
CA LEU A 21 -2.08 -4.09 -16.66
C LEU A 21 -2.68 -3.67 -15.32
N ARG A 22 -3.26 -2.46 -15.25
CA ARG A 22 -3.93 -1.95 -14.05
C ARG A 22 -5.08 -2.86 -13.61
N LEU A 23 -5.99 -3.21 -14.51
CA LEU A 23 -7.16 -4.02 -14.17
C LEU A 23 -6.77 -5.42 -13.68
N ARG A 24 -5.88 -6.11 -14.39
CA ARG A 24 -5.39 -7.44 -13.98
C ARG A 24 -4.68 -7.40 -12.62
N SER A 25 -3.83 -6.40 -12.40
CA SER A 25 -3.09 -6.26 -11.15
C SER A 25 -3.99 -5.91 -9.98
N ILE A 26 -5.00 -5.05 -10.18
CA ILE A 26 -6.02 -4.75 -9.17
C ILE A 26 -6.78 -6.02 -8.80
N VAL A 27 -7.25 -6.79 -9.79
CA VAL A 27 -7.99 -8.03 -9.55
C VAL A 27 -7.15 -9.05 -8.76
N ILE A 28 -5.88 -9.23 -9.11
CA ILE A 28 -4.99 -10.14 -8.37
C ILE A 28 -4.80 -9.68 -6.92
N LEU A 29 -4.54 -8.38 -6.70
CA LEU A 29 -4.39 -7.82 -5.36
C LEU A 29 -5.69 -7.94 -4.54
N LEU A 30 -6.85 -7.72 -5.16
CA LEU A 30 -8.15 -7.90 -4.53
C LEU A 30 -8.40 -9.37 -4.15
N ILE A 31 -8.15 -10.31 -5.04
CA ILE A 31 -8.30 -11.74 -4.76
C ILE A 31 -7.42 -12.16 -3.58
N MET A 32 -6.14 -11.76 -3.59
CA MET A 32 -5.23 -12.07 -2.49
C MET A 32 -5.69 -11.46 -1.16
N SER A 33 -6.22 -10.23 -1.19
CA SER A 33 -6.79 -9.58 0.00
C SER A 33 -8.03 -10.30 0.50
N LEU A 34 -8.93 -10.71 -0.39
CA LEU A 34 -10.13 -11.47 -0.03
C LEU A 34 -9.78 -12.80 0.63
N PHE A 35 -8.82 -13.54 0.08
CA PHE A 35 -8.37 -14.80 0.70
C PHE A 35 -7.75 -14.56 2.08
N ALA A 36 -6.93 -13.52 2.23
CA ALA A 36 -6.37 -13.15 3.52
C ALA A 36 -7.48 -12.78 4.54
N THR A 37 -8.44 -11.96 4.13
CA THR A 37 -9.58 -11.55 4.97
C THR A 37 -10.46 -12.74 5.36
N PHE A 38 -10.73 -13.65 4.42
CA PHE A 38 -11.51 -14.85 4.67
C PHE A 38 -10.81 -15.78 5.66
N SER A 39 -9.50 -16.00 5.48
CA SER A 39 -8.69 -16.79 6.44
C SER A 39 -8.67 -16.15 7.83
N GLU A 40 -8.62 -14.82 7.92
CA GLU A 40 -8.69 -14.09 9.18
C GLU A 40 -10.05 -14.22 9.85
N ALA A 41 -11.13 -14.04 9.10
CA ALA A 41 -12.49 -14.15 9.60
C ALA A 41 -12.78 -15.57 10.14
N LEU A 42 -12.36 -16.60 9.41
CA LEU A 42 -12.48 -17.99 9.87
C LEU A 42 -11.59 -18.24 11.11
N GLY A 43 -10.36 -17.71 11.12
CA GLY A 43 -9.46 -17.85 12.27
C GLY A 43 -10.00 -17.19 13.54
N LEU A 44 -10.67 -16.03 13.41
CA LEU A 44 -11.36 -15.38 14.53
C LEU A 44 -12.64 -16.15 14.91
N GLY A 45 -13.39 -16.64 13.92
CA GLY A 45 -14.62 -17.40 14.13
C GLY A 45 -14.41 -18.67 14.96
N ILE A 46 -13.26 -19.33 14.82
CA ILE A 46 -12.93 -20.54 15.56
C ILE A 46 -12.72 -20.31 17.07
N PHE A 47 -12.45 -19.07 17.49
CA PHE A 47 -12.38 -18.79 18.93
C PHE A 47 -13.69 -19.06 19.67
N TYR A 48 -14.84 -18.88 19.02
CA TYR A 48 -16.15 -19.17 19.62
C TYR A 48 -16.27 -20.68 19.95
N PRO A 49 -16.10 -21.62 19.00
CA PRO A 49 -16.07 -23.05 19.30
C PRO A 49 -15.01 -23.44 20.34
N ILE A 50 -13.83 -22.81 20.34
CA ILE A 50 -12.79 -23.12 21.35
C ILE A 50 -13.30 -22.79 22.77
N VAL A 51 -13.96 -21.65 22.96
CA VAL A 51 -14.50 -21.25 24.27
C VAL A 51 -15.64 -22.17 24.69
N GLU A 52 -16.52 -22.56 23.77
CA GLU A 52 -17.59 -23.53 24.06
C GLU A 52 -17.03 -24.92 24.42
N PHE A 53 -16.02 -25.39 23.70
CA PHE A 53 -15.34 -26.66 23.99
C PHE A 53 -14.73 -26.68 25.40
N ILE A 54 -14.13 -25.57 25.82
CA ILE A 54 -13.56 -25.44 27.17
C ILE A 54 -14.68 -25.43 28.23
N LYS A 55 -15.82 -24.76 27.98
CA LYS A 55 -16.95 -24.70 28.90
C LYS A 55 -17.67 -26.05 29.09
N ALA A 56 -17.66 -26.87 28.04
CA ALA A 56 -18.25 -28.20 28.04
C ALA A 56 -17.29 -29.30 28.51
N ASP A 57 -16.11 -28.94 29.08
CA ASP A 57 -15.07 -29.89 29.50
C ASP A 57 -14.71 -30.92 28.41
N GLY A 58 -14.88 -30.55 27.15
CA GLY A 58 -14.56 -31.40 26.00
C GLY A 58 -15.62 -32.40 25.59
N ASP A 59 -16.85 -32.34 26.14
CA ASP A 59 -17.94 -33.23 25.74
C ASP A 59 -18.58 -32.75 24.42
N ILE A 60 -18.16 -33.40 23.32
CA ILE A 60 -18.65 -33.09 21.97
C ILE A 60 -20.12 -33.39 21.79
N ASN A 61 -20.68 -34.40 22.49
CA ASN A 61 -22.06 -34.83 22.33
C ASN A 61 -23.04 -33.74 22.78
N THR A 62 -22.73 -33.04 23.86
CA THR A 62 -23.53 -31.93 24.35
C THR A 62 -23.46 -30.72 23.39
N LEU A 63 -22.28 -30.42 22.85
CA LEU A 63 -22.06 -29.31 21.93
C LEU A 63 -22.77 -29.48 20.57
N VAL A 64 -22.80 -30.69 20.06
CA VAL A 64 -23.44 -31.02 18.78
C VAL A 64 -24.98 -30.90 18.89
N LEU A 65 -25.53 -31.12 20.08
CA LEU A 65 -26.98 -30.96 20.32
C LEU A 65 -27.38 -29.47 20.41
N ASP A 66 -26.46 -28.59 20.82
CA ASP A 66 -26.78 -27.20 21.10
C ASP A 66 -26.54 -26.28 19.87
N SER A 67 -25.74 -26.68 18.87
CA SER A 67 -25.40 -25.78 17.78
C SER A 67 -25.05 -26.50 16.47
N ASP A 68 -25.66 -26.06 15.36
CA ASP A 68 -25.37 -26.54 14.00
C ASP A 68 -23.91 -26.28 13.56
N ILE A 69 -23.23 -25.33 14.19
CA ILE A 69 -21.83 -25.03 13.94
C ILE A 69 -20.95 -26.23 14.31
N TRP A 70 -21.26 -26.89 15.42
CA TRP A 70 -20.53 -28.07 15.87
C TRP A 70 -20.72 -29.28 14.95
N LEU A 71 -21.90 -29.45 14.37
CA LEU A 71 -22.12 -30.48 13.34
C LEU A 71 -21.17 -30.27 12.17
N THR A 72 -21.08 -29.02 11.67
CA THR A 72 -20.18 -28.68 10.56
C THR A 72 -18.69 -28.90 10.91
N ILE A 73 -18.28 -28.56 12.14
CA ILE A 73 -16.91 -28.78 12.61
C ILE A 73 -16.59 -30.27 12.72
N VAL A 74 -17.47 -31.04 13.34
CA VAL A 74 -17.27 -32.49 13.51
C VAL A 74 -17.24 -33.21 12.16
N ASP A 75 -18.14 -32.85 11.23
CA ASP A 75 -18.15 -33.40 9.87
C ASP A 75 -16.83 -33.07 9.12
N LEU A 76 -16.36 -31.83 9.21
CA LEU A 76 -15.10 -31.42 8.60
C LEU A 76 -13.92 -32.20 9.17
N TYR A 77 -13.88 -32.40 10.50
CA TYR A 77 -12.83 -33.14 11.16
C TYR A 77 -12.88 -34.65 10.82
N SER A 78 -14.09 -35.23 10.76
CA SER A 78 -14.30 -36.63 10.37
C SER A 78 -13.86 -36.88 8.93
N TYR A 79 -14.14 -35.93 8.03
CA TYR A 79 -13.70 -36.01 6.63
C TYR A 79 -12.16 -36.00 6.47
N ILE A 80 -11.46 -35.26 7.32
CA ILE A 80 -9.99 -35.18 7.33
C ILE A 80 -9.35 -36.37 8.12
N GLY A 81 -10.15 -37.09 8.91
CA GLY A 81 -9.70 -38.20 9.73
C GLY A 81 -9.05 -37.82 11.07
N PHE A 82 -9.32 -36.59 11.56
CA PHE A 82 -8.88 -36.13 12.86
C PHE A 82 -10.00 -36.16 13.90
N THR A 83 -9.60 -36.34 15.18
CA THR A 83 -10.52 -36.21 16.32
C THR A 83 -10.58 -34.74 16.76
N VAL A 84 -11.77 -34.27 17.13
CA VAL A 84 -11.94 -32.92 17.68
C VAL A 84 -11.37 -32.90 19.10
N THR A 85 -10.28 -32.17 19.27
CA THR A 85 -9.63 -31.94 20.57
C THR A 85 -9.28 -30.44 20.68
N LEU A 86 -9.07 -29.96 21.90
CA LEU A 86 -8.65 -28.58 22.10
C LEU A 86 -7.37 -28.24 21.28
N ALA A 87 -6.42 -29.18 21.26
CA ALA A 87 -5.17 -29.01 20.51
C ALA A 87 -5.40 -28.92 19.00
N SER A 88 -6.32 -29.72 18.45
CA SER A 88 -6.64 -29.68 17.01
C SER A 88 -7.39 -28.40 16.61
N LEU A 89 -8.27 -27.88 17.47
CA LEU A 89 -8.95 -26.59 17.26
C LEU A 89 -7.97 -25.43 17.28
N LEU A 90 -7.04 -25.42 18.24
CA LEU A 90 -5.97 -24.42 18.31
C LEU A 90 -5.04 -24.49 17.10
N PHE A 91 -4.69 -25.70 16.66
CA PHE A 91 -3.87 -25.90 15.46
C PHE A 91 -4.57 -25.41 14.19
N LEU A 92 -5.89 -25.63 14.09
CA LEU A 92 -6.68 -25.10 12.96
C LEU A 92 -6.71 -23.57 12.98
N ALA A 93 -6.95 -22.94 14.13
CA ALA A 93 -6.88 -21.48 14.28
C ALA A 93 -5.50 -20.95 13.86
N PHE A 94 -4.45 -21.55 14.37
CA PHE A 94 -3.07 -21.18 14.03
C PHE A 94 -2.81 -21.32 12.52
N SER A 95 -3.24 -22.42 11.91
CA SER A 95 -3.09 -22.67 10.47
C SER A 95 -3.80 -21.61 9.62
N LEU A 96 -5.00 -21.17 10.03
CA LEU A 96 -5.75 -20.10 9.36
C LEU A 96 -5.03 -18.75 9.47
N PHE A 97 -4.49 -18.39 10.64
CA PHE A 97 -3.69 -17.18 10.79
C PHE A 97 -2.38 -17.23 9.99
N LEU A 98 -1.75 -18.40 9.94
CA LEU A 98 -0.55 -18.60 9.14
C LEU A 98 -0.86 -18.48 7.64
N SER A 99 -1.98 -19.05 7.19
CA SER A 99 -2.47 -18.92 5.82
C SER A 99 -2.72 -17.44 5.46
N ARG A 100 -3.38 -16.67 6.33
CA ARG A 100 -3.54 -15.22 6.17
C ARG A 100 -2.20 -14.53 5.97
N GLN A 101 -1.24 -14.81 6.83
CA GLN A 101 0.09 -14.19 6.76
C GLN A 101 0.82 -14.53 5.45
N LEU A 102 0.65 -15.76 4.98
CA LEU A 102 1.20 -16.19 3.69
C LEU A 102 0.58 -15.40 2.52
N PHE A 103 -0.74 -15.23 2.49
CA PHE A 103 -1.42 -14.43 1.46
C PHE A 103 -0.97 -12.97 1.48
N LEU A 104 -0.83 -12.36 2.66
CA LEU A 104 -0.33 -10.99 2.80
C LEU A 104 1.13 -10.86 2.32
N TYR A 105 1.96 -11.85 2.61
CA TYR A 105 3.35 -11.89 2.16
C TYR A 105 3.44 -11.99 0.62
N VAL A 106 2.67 -12.89 0.01
CA VAL A 106 2.62 -13.03 -1.45
C VAL A 106 2.09 -11.76 -2.09
N ARG A 107 1.05 -11.12 -1.51
CA ARG A 107 0.53 -9.81 -1.94
C ARG A 107 1.63 -8.74 -1.91
N ALA A 108 2.42 -8.67 -0.84
CA ALA A 108 3.50 -7.69 -0.70
C ALA A 108 4.58 -7.90 -1.77
N ILE A 109 5.02 -9.15 -2.02
CA ILE A 109 5.98 -9.46 -3.09
C ILE A 109 5.42 -9.06 -4.46
N TYR A 110 4.17 -9.36 -4.73
CA TYR A 110 3.52 -8.99 -6.00
C TYR A 110 3.49 -7.46 -6.17
N GLN A 111 3.16 -6.72 -5.10
CA GLN A 111 3.13 -5.26 -5.10
C GLN A 111 4.50 -4.64 -5.37
N ILE A 112 5.58 -5.21 -4.79
CA ILE A 112 6.96 -4.77 -5.06
C ILE A 112 7.35 -5.02 -6.52
N LYS A 113 7.04 -6.20 -7.06
CA LYS A 113 7.30 -6.52 -8.48
C LYS A 113 6.54 -5.58 -9.42
N LEU A 114 5.29 -5.29 -9.11
CA LEU A 114 4.47 -4.35 -9.87
C LEU A 114 5.02 -2.94 -9.81
N SER A 115 5.47 -2.48 -8.63
CA SER A 115 6.15 -1.20 -8.44
C SER A 115 7.38 -1.06 -9.35
N SER A 116 8.27 -2.03 -9.30
CA SER A 116 9.49 -2.04 -10.09
C SER A 116 9.21 -2.07 -11.59
N PHE A 117 8.20 -2.82 -12.01
CA PHE A 117 7.77 -2.87 -13.40
C PHE A 117 7.22 -1.53 -13.90
N LEU A 118 6.32 -0.90 -13.12
CA LEU A 118 5.73 0.41 -13.44
C LEU A 118 6.80 1.50 -13.48
N ASN A 119 7.70 1.53 -12.50
CA ASN A 119 8.81 2.47 -12.46
C ASN A 119 9.68 2.38 -13.70
N ARG A 120 10.11 1.16 -14.08
CA ARG A 120 10.90 0.94 -15.28
C ARG A 120 10.18 1.43 -16.54
N LYS A 121 8.89 1.11 -16.64
CA LYS A 121 8.08 1.48 -17.81
C LYS A 121 7.89 3.00 -17.92
N LEU A 122 7.62 3.67 -16.81
CA LEU A 122 7.49 5.12 -16.76
C LEU A 122 8.80 5.81 -17.11
N ARG A 123 9.92 5.37 -16.54
CA ARG A 123 11.25 5.93 -16.82
C ARG A 123 11.62 5.82 -18.30
N ASN A 124 11.44 4.63 -18.88
CA ASN A 124 11.71 4.42 -20.30
C ASN A 124 10.82 5.30 -21.18
N TYR A 125 9.53 5.40 -20.85
CA TYR A 125 8.60 6.26 -21.59
C TYR A 125 9.00 7.75 -21.51
N MET A 126 9.37 8.23 -20.33
CA MET A 126 9.79 9.62 -20.13
C MET A 126 11.08 9.92 -20.88
N PHE A 127 12.07 9.02 -20.81
CA PHE A 127 13.32 9.16 -21.52
C PHE A 127 13.13 9.16 -23.04
N ASP A 128 12.36 8.20 -23.57
CA ASP A 128 12.00 8.17 -25.00
C ASP A 128 11.26 9.44 -25.43
N SER A 129 10.35 9.94 -24.58
CA SER A 129 9.57 11.15 -24.87
C SER A 129 10.47 12.40 -24.90
N TYR A 130 11.47 12.47 -24.03
CA TYR A 130 12.45 13.54 -24.01
C TYR A 130 13.34 13.52 -25.25
N LEU A 131 13.81 12.36 -25.69
CA LEU A 131 14.62 12.22 -26.90
C LEU A 131 13.85 12.58 -28.19
N LEU A 132 12.53 12.43 -28.17
CA LEU A 132 11.64 12.76 -29.31
C LEU A 132 11.06 14.18 -29.22
N ALA A 133 11.36 14.92 -28.16
CA ALA A 133 10.90 16.29 -27.99
C ALA A 133 11.65 17.26 -28.91
N ASP A 134 11.02 18.41 -29.17
CA ASP A 134 11.66 19.48 -29.96
C ASP A 134 12.88 20.05 -29.23
N SER A 135 13.90 20.46 -30.01
CA SER A 135 15.16 21.00 -29.46
C SER A 135 14.94 22.17 -28.52
N ASP A 136 14.02 23.08 -28.85
CA ASP A 136 13.68 24.22 -28.01
C ASP A 136 13.21 23.80 -26.60
N TYR A 137 12.47 22.69 -26.51
CA TYR A 137 12.06 22.12 -25.23
C TYR A 137 13.24 21.50 -24.49
N GLN A 138 14.09 20.77 -25.20
CA GLN A 138 15.29 20.16 -24.59
C GLN A 138 16.26 21.20 -24.05
N ASP A 139 16.45 22.31 -24.79
CA ASP A 139 17.32 23.42 -24.39
C ASP A 139 16.75 24.23 -23.23
N SER A 140 15.42 24.29 -23.11
CA SER A 140 14.75 25.01 -22.01
C SER A 140 14.73 24.24 -20.69
N LEU A 141 14.96 22.92 -20.70
CA LEU A 141 14.86 22.06 -19.52
C LEU A 141 16.25 21.82 -18.91
N PRO A 142 16.51 22.28 -17.67
CA PRO A 142 17.76 21.95 -16.99
C PRO A 142 17.95 20.44 -16.85
N ILE A 143 19.11 19.92 -17.23
CA ILE A 143 19.41 18.47 -17.17
C ILE A 143 19.22 17.91 -15.76
N GLY A 144 19.51 18.69 -14.72
CA GLY A 144 19.30 18.30 -13.33
C GLY A 144 17.83 18.07 -12.99
N ASP A 145 16.95 18.95 -13.46
CA ASP A 145 15.51 18.84 -13.22
C ASP A 145 14.92 17.61 -13.92
N PHE A 146 15.38 17.34 -15.15
CA PHE A 146 14.97 16.15 -15.88
C PHE A 146 15.42 14.85 -15.21
N ALA A 147 16.64 14.82 -14.69
CA ALA A 147 17.16 13.67 -13.93
C ALA A 147 16.36 13.42 -12.63
N GLU A 148 15.97 14.50 -11.93
CA GLU A 148 15.13 14.41 -10.75
C GLU A 148 13.72 13.89 -11.09
N VAL A 149 13.09 14.40 -12.14
CA VAL A 149 11.78 13.95 -12.62
C VAL A 149 11.80 12.46 -12.96
N ILE A 150 12.79 11.99 -13.75
CA ILE A 150 12.90 10.56 -14.08
C ILE A 150 13.16 9.70 -12.85
N SER A 151 13.92 10.18 -11.88
CA SER A 151 14.32 9.38 -10.71
C SER A 151 13.26 9.41 -9.60
N ARG A 152 12.90 10.61 -9.17
CA ARG A 152 12.06 10.82 -7.97
C ARG A 152 10.57 10.86 -8.30
N GLU A 153 10.17 11.65 -9.30
CA GLU A 153 8.75 11.83 -9.60
C GLU A 153 8.11 10.57 -10.19
N THR A 154 8.86 9.77 -10.97
CA THR A 154 8.38 8.46 -11.42
C THR A 154 8.15 7.51 -10.25
N ASN A 155 9.03 7.53 -9.25
CA ASN A 155 8.88 6.71 -8.05
C ASN A 155 7.67 7.14 -7.20
N ASN A 156 7.51 8.45 -7.00
CA ASN A 156 6.36 9.03 -6.29
C ASN A 156 5.04 8.70 -6.99
N SER A 157 5.00 8.84 -8.32
CA SER A 157 3.82 8.52 -9.14
C SER A 157 3.45 7.04 -9.05
N THR A 158 4.44 6.15 -9.13
CA THR A 158 4.22 4.71 -8.98
C THR A 158 3.71 4.36 -7.59
N SER A 159 4.32 4.91 -6.55
CA SER A 159 3.88 4.70 -5.17
C SER A 159 2.45 5.21 -4.95
N GLY A 160 2.11 6.36 -5.48
CA GLY A 160 0.74 6.90 -5.44
C GLY A 160 -0.27 5.97 -6.10
N ILE A 161 0.04 5.42 -7.28
CA ILE A 161 -0.82 4.45 -7.98
C ILE A 161 -1.02 3.18 -7.14
N LEU A 162 0.04 2.65 -6.55
CA LEU A 162 -0.03 1.44 -5.73
C LEU A 162 -0.79 1.67 -4.41
N THR A 163 -0.65 2.85 -3.83
CA THR A 163 -1.43 3.23 -2.65
C THR A 163 -2.93 3.26 -2.95
N LEU A 164 -3.34 3.77 -4.11
CA LEU A 164 -4.75 3.72 -4.53
C LEU A 164 -5.25 2.27 -4.67
N PHE A 165 -4.42 1.35 -5.20
CA PHE A 165 -4.78 -0.07 -5.28
C PHE A 165 -4.92 -0.72 -3.90
N SER A 166 -4.02 -0.39 -2.98
CA SER A 166 -4.13 -0.84 -1.60
C SER A 166 -5.40 -0.32 -0.94
N LEU A 167 -5.73 0.96 -1.10
CA LEU A 167 -6.95 1.54 -0.54
C LEU A 167 -8.22 0.84 -1.05
N ILE A 168 -8.29 0.50 -2.34
CA ILE A 168 -9.42 -0.25 -2.88
C ILE A 168 -9.51 -1.64 -2.23
N ALA A 169 -8.39 -2.34 -2.09
CA ALA A 169 -8.35 -3.64 -1.45
C ALA A 169 -8.75 -3.57 0.03
N ASP A 170 -8.28 -2.55 0.75
CA ASP A 170 -8.59 -2.35 2.16
C ASP A 170 -10.07 -1.96 2.38
N LEU A 171 -10.67 -1.19 1.45
CA LEU A 171 -12.11 -0.90 1.46
C LEU A 171 -12.95 -2.16 1.24
N VAL A 172 -12.53 -3.04 0.32
CA VAL A 172 -13.21 -4.33 0.11
C VAL A 172 -13.09 -5.21 1.35
N THR A 173 -11.92 -5.25 1.97
CA THR A 173 -11.71 -5.97 3.24
C THR A 173 -12.64 -5.44 4.34
N LEU A 174 -12.72 -4.13 4.50
CA LEU A 174 -13.65 -3.49 5.44
C LEU A 174 -15.11 -3.87 5.17
N ALA A 175 -15.53 -3.84 3.90
CA ALA A 175 -16.89 -4.22 3.52
C ALA A 175 -17.21 -5.68 3.85
N VAL A 176 -16.25 -6.60 3.65
CA VAL A 176 -16.42 -8.02 4.02
C VAL A 176 -16.56 -8.16 5.54
N PHE A 177 -15.73 -7.49 6.34
CA PHE A 177 -15.85 -7.53 7.80
C PHE A 177 -17.19 -6.94 8.29
N LEU A 178 -17.64 -5.82 7.71
CA LEU A 178 -18.94 -5.24 8.04
C LEU A 178 -20.08 -6.21 7.69
N LEU A 179 -20.00 -6.89 6.54
CA LEU A 179 -20.98 -7.89 6.14
C LEU A 179 -21.03 -9.05 7.16
N ILE A 180 -19.88 -9.57 7.58
CA ILE A 180 -19.82 -10.63 8.59
C ILE A 180 -20.43 -10.15 9.92
N LEU A 181 -20.12 -8.92 10.36
CA LEU A 181 -20.69 -8.34 11.56
C LEU A 181 -22.22 -8.20 11.49
N VAL A 182 -22.77 -7.79 10.34
CA VAL A 182 -24.22 -7.72 10.12
C VAL A 182 -24.87 -9.10 10.27
N LEU A 183 -24.24 -10.14 9.72
CA LEU A 183 -24.74 -11.51 9.81
C LEU A 183 -24.75 -12.06 11.24
N ILE A 184 -23.77 -11.65 12.05
CA ILE A 184 -23.67 -12.07 13.46
C ILE A 184 -24.64 -11.25 14.32
N SER A 185 -24.63 -9.93 14.22
CA SER A 185 -25.47 -9.04 15.00
C SER A 185 -25.56 -7.65 14.39
N TRP A 186 -26.75 -7.25 13.96
CA TRP A 186 -26.97 -5.93 13.39
C TRP A 186 -26.77 -4.78 14.41
N TYR A 187 -27.08 -5.04 15.70
CA TYR A 187 -26.83 -4.06 16.77
C TYR A 187 -25.35 -3.77 16.96
N MET A 188 -24.52 -4.80 17.01
CA MET A 188 -23.06 -4.65 17.13
C MET A 188 -22.47 -3.93 15.91
N THR A 189 -23.04 -4.18 14.73
CA THR A 189 -22.60 -3.48 13.50
C THR A 189 -22.89 -1.99 13.56
N ILE A 190 -24.06 -1.57 14.07
CA ILE A 190 -24.38 -0.15 14.23
C ILE A 190 -23.40 0.51 15.20
N ILE A 191 -23.11 -0.12 16.33
CA ILE A 191 -22.16 0.39 17.31
C ILE A 191 -20.76 0.53 16.66
N ALA A 192 -20.30 -0.49 15.94
CA ALA A 192 -19.04 -0.47 15.23
C ALA A 192 -18.97 0.66 14.18
N CYS A 193 -20.05 0.86 13.40
CA CYS A 193 -20.15 1.94 12.43
C CYS A 193 -20.08 3.33 13.10
N VAL A 194 -20.77 3.53 14.22
CA VAL A 194 -20.71 4.78 14.96
C VAL A 194 -19.29 5.06 15.45
N VAL A 195 -18.62 4.06 16.03
CA VAL A 195 -17.23 4.18 16.48
C VAL A 195 -16.29 4.50 15.30
N LEU A 196 -16.46 3.82 14.14
CA LEU A 196 -15.67 4.10 12.94
C LEU A 196 -15.89 5.53 12.41
N ILE A 197 -17.12 6.02 12.43
CA ILE A 197 -17.43 7.40 12.03
C ILE A 197 -16.74 8.38 12.98
N ILE A 198 -16.88 8.23 14.29
CA ILE A 198 -16.25 9.11 15.29
C ILE A 198 -14.74 9.11 15.14
N THR A 199 -14.11 7.94 15.05
CA THR A 199 -12.67 7.82 14.88
C THR A 199 -12.16 8.39 13.55
N SER A 200 -12.98 8.37 12.48
CA SER A 200 -12.64 8.96 11.18
C SER A 200 -12.62 10.50 11.20
N PHE A 201 -13.36 11.12 12.10
CA PHE A 201 -13.34 12.59 12.24
C PHE A 201 -12.13 13.10 13.03
N ALA A 202 -11.59 12.30 13.97
CA ALA A 202 -10.46 12.70 14.80
C ALA A 202 -9.20 13.09 14.00
N PRO A 203 -8.77 12.36 12.94
CA PRO A 203 -7.60 12.73 12.16
C PRO A 203 -7.75 14.00 11.32
N LYS A 204 -8.98 14.46 11.03
CA LYS A 204 -9.21 15.58 10.12
C LYS A 204 -8.51 16.89 10.56
N ILE A 205 -8.46 17.13 11.87
CA ILE A 205 -7.79 18.30 12.44
C ILE A 205 -6.27 18.19 12.28
N TRP A 206 -5.74 16.97 12.39
CA TRP A 206 -4.30 16.69 12.27
C TRP A 206 -3.82 16.65 10.82
N ILE A 207 -4.68 16.20 9.89
CA ILE A 207 -4.37 16.13 8.47
C ILE A 207 -4.07 17.52 7.90
N GLN A 208 -4.84 18.55 8.27
CA GLN A 208 -4.58 19.91 7.79
C GLN A 208 -3.22 20.44 8.26
N LYS A 209 -2.84 20.17 9.50
CA LYS A 209 -1.51 20.52 10.04
C LYS A 209 -0.40 19.71 9.34
N SER A 210 -0.64 18.43 9.09
CA SER A 210 0.33 17.56 8.37
C SER A 210 0.51 17.97 6.91
N VAL A 211 -0.54 18.40 6.21
CA VAL A 211 -0.44 18.93 4.84
C VAL A 211 0.40 20.20 4.80
N GLN A 212 0.20 21.12 5.76
CA GLN A 212 1.00 22.34 5.83
C GLN A 212 2.47 22.03 6.15
N ALA A 213 2.72 21.13 7.11
CA ALA A 213 4.08 20.66 7.44
C ALA A 213 4.73 19.98 6.22
N GLY A 214 3.99 19.14 5.49
CA GLY A 214 4.46 18.50 4.27
C GLY A 214 4.85 19.48 3.17
N ARG A 215 4.06 20.53 2.94
CA ARG A 215 4.41 21.61 1.99
C ARG A 215 5.67 22.35 2.41
N ASN A 216 5.81 22.67 3.68
CA ASN A 216 7.00 23.33 4.21
C ASN A 216 8.23 22.43 4.03
N LEU A 217 8.11 21.13 4.28
CA LEU A 217 9.16 20.15 4.08
C LEU A 217 9.61 20.08 2.60
N VAL A 218 8.67 20.03 1.66
CA VAL A 218 8.96 20.02 0.22
C VAL A 218 9.71 21.30 -0.18
N ASN A 219 9.23 22.45 0.25
CA ASN A 219 9.90 23.73 -0.06
C ASN A 219 11.31 23.80 0.54
N SER A 220 11.52 23.26 1.73
CA SER A 220 12.84 23.18 2.36
C SER A 220 13.77 22.21 1.63
N HIS A 221 13.24 21.09 1.13
CA HIS A 221 14.03 20.17 0.29
C HIS A 221 14.43 20.80 -1.06
N ILE A 222 13.54 21.54 -1.70
CA ILE A 222 13.86 22.26 -2.93
C ILE A 222 14.99 23.27 -2.67
N LYS A 223 14.92 24.04 -1.59
CA LYS A 223 15.98 24.98 -1.20
C LYS A 223 17.30 24.29 -0.92
N LEU A 224 17.27 23.16 -0.22
CA LEU A 224 18.47 22.37 0.06
C LEU A 224 19.10 21.83 -1.24
N SER A 225 18.28 21.29 -2.13
CA SER A 225 18.76 20.75 -3.41
C SER A 225 19.36 21.85 -4.29
N SER A 226 18.71 23.00 -4.41
CA SER A 226 19.26 24.12 -5.19
C SER A 226 20.57 24.64 -4.60
N PHE A 227 20.64 24.80 -3.28
CA PHE A 227 21.86 25.19 -2.60
C PHE A 227 23.03 24.22 -2.87
N LEU A 228 22.78 22.91 -2.73
CA LEU A 228 23.78 21.87 -3.01
C LEU A 228 24.26 21.91 -4.47
N ILE A 229 23.33 21.98 -5.41
CA ILE A 229 23.66 22.01 -6.84
C ILE A 229 24.54 23.21 -7.17
N ASP A 230 24.19 24.39 -6.67
CA ASP A 230 24.93 25.63 -6.95
C ASP A 230 26.37 25.57 -6.39
N ARG A 231 26.54 25.07 -5.17
CA ARG A 231 27.87 24.98 -4.54
C ARG A 231 28.70 23.84 -5.09
N LEU A 232 28.10 22.68 -5.39
CA LEU A 232 28.79 21.53 -5.97
C LEU A 232 29.16 21.74 -7.44
N LYS A 233 28.54 22.65 -8.18
CA LYS A 233 28.98 23.06 -9.53
C LYS A 233 30.29 23.85 -9.52
N SER A 234 30.57 24.57 -8.43
CA SER A 234 31.73 25.50 -8.39
C SER A 234 32.51 25.41 -7.07
N PRO A 235 33.00 24.23 -6.65
CA PRO A 235 33.66 24.07 -5.35
C PRO A 235 34.99 24.86 -5.26
N ARG A 236 35.63 25.09 -6.41
CA ARG A 236 36.84 25.90 -6.47
C ARG A 236 36.61 27.38 -6.16
N LEU A 237 35.44 27.90 -6.55
CA LEU A 237 35.04 29.28 -6.24
C LEU A 237 34.81 29.45 -4.72
N VAL A 238 34.17 28.53 -4.06
CA VAL A 238 33.99 28.55 -2.60
C VAL A 238 35.33 28.60 -1.87
N ARG A 239 36.27 27.76 -2.29
CA ARG A 239 37.65 27.75 -1.73
C ARG A 239 38.45 29.03 -2.03
N LEU A 240 38.38 29.52 -3.27
CA LEU A 240 39.09 30.74 -3.65
C LEU A 240 38.56 31.98 -2.91
N SER A 241 37.28 31.98 -2.57
CA SER A 241 36.63 33.07 -1.82
C SER A 241 36.83 32.96 -0.30
N GLY A 242 37.33 31.82 0.21
CA GLY A 242 37.57 31.60 1.65
C GLY A 242 36.31 31.59 2.49
N VAL A 243 35.16 31.22 1.89
CA VAL A 243 33.84 31.29 2.55
C VAL A 243 33.31 29.92 3.04
N GLU A 244 34.16 28.89 3.13
CA GLU A 244 33.76 27.51 3.46
C GLU A 244 32.98 27.42 4.77
N LEU A 245 33.38 28.15 5.81
CA LEU A 245 32.67 28.15 7.11
C LEU A 245 31.30 28.80 7.02
N ALA A 246 31.16 29.87 6.24
CA ALA A 246 29.86 30.53 6.04
C ALA A 246 28.89 29.62 5.29
N GLU A 247 29.35 28.96 4.23
CA GLU A 247 28.56 28.01 3.44
C GLU A 247 28.16 26.76 4.28
N SER A 248 29.08 26.27 5.12
CA SER A 248 28.79 25.17 6.04
C SER A 248 27.71 25.54 7.09
N ASN A 249 27.77 26.76 7.62
CA ASN A 249 26.78 27.26 8.58
C ASN A 249 25.42 27.46 7.89
N GLU A 250 25.39 27.97 6.67
CA GLU A 250 24.16 28.14 5.90
C GLU A 250 23.52 26.77 5.57
N PHE A 251 24.32 25.80 5.16
CA PHE A 251 23.87 24.42 4.96
C PHE A 251 23.24 23.83 6.22
N SER A 252 23.92 24.02 7.38
CA SER A 252 23.41 23.56 8.67
C SER A 252 22.08 24.21 9.02
N SER A 253 21.91 25.50 8.76
CA SER A 253 20.66 26.22 9.03
C SER A 253 19.51 25.75 8.15
N ILE A 254 19.78 25.38 6.88
CA ILE A 254 18.80 24.82 5.95
C ILE A 254 18.38 23.41 6.41
N THR A 255 19.35 22.58 6.83
CA THR A 255 19.09 21.22 7.31
C THR A 255 18.36 21.20 8.65
N GLU A 256 18.59 22.16 9.52
CA GLU A 256 17.88 22.29 10.79
C GLU A 256 16.38 22.61 10.57
N LYS A 257 16.04 23.37 9.55
CA LYS A 257 14.64 23.65 9.15
C LYS A 257 13.90 22.44 8.57
N LEU A 258 14.61 21.36 8.26
CA LEU A 258 14.04 20.08 7.82
C LEU A 258 13.65 19.15 8.98
N ARG A 259 14.03 19.50 10.18
CA ARG A 259 13.69 18.74 11.40
C ARG A 259 12.32 19.14 11.95
#